data_4b663ad7f47156f597547f3832a5fd00
#
_entry.id   4b663ad7f47156f597547f3832a5fd00
#
_cell.length_a   1.000
_cell.length_b   1.000
_cell.length_c   1.000
_cell.angle_alpha   90.00
_cell.angle_beta   90.00
_cell.angle_gamma   90.00
#
_symmetry.space_group_name_H-M   'P 1'
#
loop_
_entity.id
_entity.type
_entity.pdbx_description
1 polymer ?
#
loop_
_entity_poly.entity_id
_entity_poly.type
_entity_poly.pdbx_seq_one_letter_code
_entity_poly.pdbx_strand_id
1 'polypeptide(L)'
;MTLHLTGHVALPEHKAKGGFDHAAVHAVSGHVYVAHTANDAVDVFDPMSRRYLFSIPGLPGVAGALVSDEGDLILSSNRAANTIGVFAPGPNPSVRIIDVGRGPNGLAYDPRRQIVLAANVGDPAVPGSHTVSMIDLARHARRSEIAVRGRTRWTVFDPGPELFYVNIAQPAEIVVVDPRQPDKIARSFSVPHAGPHGLDLDGATQRLFCACDAGVLVTLDARSGKVLDEKPLSGVPDVVFFNRQRQHLYVAIGDPGVIDVFSTAPMEKLATVETEAGAHTTALSPTGDRLYAFLPRTHRAAIYET
;
A
#
# COMPACT_ATOMS: atom_id res chain seq x y z
N MET A 1 -3.14 21.50 -11.08
CA MET A 1 -3.89 21.84 -9.85
C MET A 1 -3.21 21.16 -8.69
N THR A 2 -3.14 21.81 -7.54
CA THR A 2 -2.61 21.26 -6.30
C THR A 2 -3.75 20.65 -5.47
N LEU A 3 -3.44 19.71 -4.57
CA LEU A 3 -4.40 19.15 -3.62
C LEU A 3 -5.09 20.28 -2.83
N HIS A 4 -6.41 20.24 -2.76
CA HIS A 4 -7.21 21.20 -2.00
C HIS A 4 -7.90 20.51 -0.82
N LEU A 5 -7.55 20.92 0.40
CA LEU A 5 -8.17 20.39 1.62
C LEU A 5 -9.64 20.83 1.71
N THR A 6 -10.55 19.87 1.77
CA THR A 6 -12.01 20.12 1.83
C THR A 6 -12.62 19.79 3.19
N GLY A 7 -11.93 19.03 4.03
CA GLY A 7 -12.41 18.71 5.36
C GLY A 7 -11.69 17.54 6.03
N HIS A 8 -12.24 17.13 7.16
CA HIS A 8 -11.71 16.04 7.97
C HIS A 8 -12.81 15.10 8.44
N VAL A 9 -12.42 13.85 8.70
CA VAL A 9 -13.24 12.87 9.42
C VAL A 9 -12.52 12.53 10.73
N ALA A 10 -13.21 12.63 11.86
CA ALA A 10 -12.69 12.13 13.13
C ALA A 10 -12.70 10.60 13.13
N LEU A 11 -11.58 10.00 13.51
CA LEU A 11 -11.39 8.56 13.66
C LEU A 11 -11.19 8.21 15.13
N PRO A 12 -11.32 6.92 15.51
CA PRO A 12 -11.04 6.49 16.87
C PRO A 12 -9.62 6.86 17.33
N GLU A 13 -9.47 7.22 18.59
CA GLU A 13 -8.16 7.48 19.20
C GLU A 13 -7.29 6.22 19.25
N HIS A 14 -5.97 6.40 19.20
CA HIS A 14 -5.00 5.30 19.35
C HIS A 14 -5.05 4.72 20.76
N LYS A 15 -5.20 3.41 20.86
CA LYS A 15 -5.19 2.68 22.15
C LYS A 15 -3.80 2.18 22.53
N ALA A 16 -2.87 2.09 21.55
CA ALA A 16 -1.51 1.60 21.73
C ALA A 16 -0.53 2.38 20.87
N LYS A 17 0.76 1.96 20.89
CA LYS A 17 1.76 2.46 19.93
C LYS A 17 1.42 1.98 18.51
N GLY A 18 1.71 2.81 17.54
CA GLY A 18 1.42 2.63 16.15
C GLY A 18 0.68 3.85 15.62
N GLY A 19 -0.10 3.68 14.61
CA GLY A 19 -0.87 4.74 13.99
C GLY A 19 -1.80 4.13 12.97
N PHE A 20 -2.01 4.87 11.90
CA PHE A 20 -2.63 4.35 10.68
C PHE A 20 -1.53 3.81 9.77
N ASP A 21 -1.83 2.74 9.07
CA ASP A 21 -0.98 2.14 8.05
C ASP A 21 -1.81 2.07 6.74
N HIS A 22 -1.59 1.17 5.81
CA HIS A 22 -2.22 1.18 4.50
C HIS A 22 -3.74 1.40 4.53
N ALA A 23 -4.26 2.03 3.47
CA ALA A 23 -5.68 2.27 3.31
C ALA A 23 -6.11 2.11 1.85
N ALA A 24 -7.39 1.79 1.64
CA ALA A 24 -7.98 1.64 0.33
C ALA A 24 -9.43 2.14 0.32
N VAL A 25 -9.94 2.43 -0.87
CA VAL A 25 -11.31 2.92 -1.07
C VAL A 25 -12.10 1.86 -1.83
N HIS A 26 -13.26 1.48 -1.32
CA HIS A 26 -14.20 0.59 -1.99
C HIS A 26 -15.06 1.39 -2.97
N ALA A 27 -14.92 1.13 -4.28
CA ALA A 27 -15.52 1.95 -5.33
C ALA A 27 -17.06 1.98 -5.27
N VAL A 28 -17.68 0.83 -4.94
CA VAL A 28 -19.14 0.69 -4.94
C VAL A 28 -19.79 1.50 -3.83
N SER A 29 -19.25 1.46 -2.61
CA SER A 29 -19.80 2.22 -1.47
C SER A 29 -19.19 3.61 -1.31
N GLY A 30 -18.03 3.87 -1.88
CA GLY A 30 -17.21 5.06 -1.62
C GLY A 30 -16.55 5.07 -0.24
N HIS A 31 -16.72 4.03 0.57
CA HIS A 31 -16.17 3.97 1.92
C HIS A 31 -14.66 3.74 1.88
N VAL A 32 -13.97 4.35 2.83
CA VAL A 32 -12.52 4.21 3.01
C VAL A 32 -12.26 3.25 4.16
N TYR A 33 -11.40 2.27 3.90
CA TYR A 33 -10.92 1.27 4.86
C TYR A 33 -9.46 1.57 5.18
N VAL A 34 -9.13 1.77 6.45
CA VAL A 34 -7.76 2.06 6.88
C VAL A 34 -7.32 1.09 7.98
N ALA A 35 -6.14 0.53 7.82
CA ALA A 35 -5.49 -0.25 8.86
C ALA A 35 -5.13 0.67 10.04
N HIS A 36 -5.79 0.48 11.17
CA HIS A 36 -5.52 1.19 12.42
C HIS A 36 -4.68 0.28 13.33
N THR A 37 -3.39 0.23 13.08
CA THR A 37 -2.43 -0.67 13.74
C THR A 37 -2.49 -0.54 15.27
N ALA A 38 -2.59 0.69 15.78
CA ALA A 38 -2.68 0.98 17.20
C ALA A 38 -3.94 0.41 17.89
N ASN A 39 -4.96 0.01 17.10
CA ASN A 39 -6.25 -0.48 17.61
C ASN A 39 -6.53 -1.93 17.22
N ASP A 40 -5.61 -2.61 16.52
CA ASP A 40 -5.82 -3.96 16.00
C ASP A 40 -7.12 -4.09 15.18
N ALA A 41 -7.43 -3.07 14.39
CA ALA A 41 -8.70 -2.94 13.67
C ALA A 41 -8.51 -2.27 12.30
N VAL A 42 -9.42 -2.55 11.37
CA VAL A 42 -9.63 -1.73 10.18
C VAL A 42 -10.76 -0.75 10.49
N ASP A 43 -10.48 0.54 10.45
CA ASP A 43 -11.48 1.58 10.60
C ASP A 43 -12.13 1.90 9.25
N VAL A 44 -13.42 2.18 9.27
CA VAL A 44 -14.22 2.48 8.08
C VAL A 44 -14.96 3.80 8.24
N PHE A 45 -14.85 4.66 7.24
CA PHE A 45 -15.56 5.93 7.22
C PHE A 45 -16.15 6.26 5.84
N ASP A 46 -17.17 7.07 5.85
CA ASP A 46 -17.77 7.65 4.65
C ASP A 46 -17.26 9.10 4.45
N PRO A 47 -16.46 9.33 3.40
CA PRO A 47 -15.89 10.65 3.13
C PRO A 47 -16.96 11.66 2.65
N MET A 48 -18.08 11.20 2.10
CA MET A 48 -19.15 12.08 1.61
C MET A 48 -19.91 12.71 2.77
N SER A 49 -20.35 11.90 3.73
CA SER A 49 -20.99 12.39 4.95
C SER A 49 -19.99 12.88 6.00
N ARG A 50 -18.69 12.66 5.79
CA ARG A 50 -17.59 12.97 6.73
C ARG A 50 -17.77 12.30 8.09
N ARG A 51 -18.20 11.04 8.10
CA ARG A 51 -18.51 10.30 9.33
C ARG A 51 -17.71 9.01 9.40
N TYR A 52 -17.11 8.80 10.57
CA TYR A 52 -16.69 7.47 10.96
C TYR A 52 -17.94 6.57 11.06
N LEU A 53 -17.83 5.33 10.57
CA LEU A 53 -18.94 4.38 10.52
C LEU A 53 -18.77 3.27 11.56
N PHE A 54 -17.69 2.51 11.47
CA PHE A 54 -17.40 1.36 12.35
C PHE A 54 -15.94 0.94 12.23
N SER A 55 -15.51 0.09 13.18
CA SER A 55 -14.24 -0.65 13.09
C SER A 55 -14.50 -2.13 12.94
N ILE A 56 -13.61 -2.83 12.24
CA ILE A 56 -13.54 -4.30 12.15
C ILE A 56 -12.37 -4.73 13.04
N PRO A 57 -12.65 -5.20 14.27
CA PRO A 57 -11.63 -5.52 15.26
C PRO A 57 -11.07 -6.95 15.11
N GLY A 58 -10.09 -7.29 15.95
CA GLY A 58 -9.53 -8.64 16.02
C GLY A 58 -8.52 -8.94 14.93
N LEU A 59 -7.82 -7.91 14.46
CA LEU A 59 -6.78 -7.97 13.42
C LEU A 59 -5.42 -7.57 14.01
N PRO A 60 -4.74 -8.45 14.76
CA PRO A 60 -3.58 -8.09 15.55
C PRO A 60 -2.42 -7.49 14.73
N GLY A 61 -2.04 -6.26 15.06
CA GLY A 61 -1.00 -5.51 14.36
C GLY A 61 -1.32 -5.26 12.89
N VAL A 62 -2.60 -5.04 12.55
CA VAL A 62 -3.02 -4.80 11.16
C VAL A 62 -2.21 -3.68 10.54
N ALA A 63 -1.66 -3.94 9.34
CA ALA A 63 -0.83 -3.01 8.60
C ALA A 63 -1.34 -2.79 7.18
N GLY A 64 -1.76 -3.83 6.48
CA GLY A 64 -2.36 -3.73 5.15
C GLY A 64 -3.88 -3.62 5.21
N ALA A 65 -4.43 -2.75 4.37
CA ALA A 65 -5.83 -2.74 3.99
C ALA A 65 -5.90 -2.58 2.47
N LEU A 66 -6.43 -3.59 1.79
CA LEU A 66 -6.59 -3.61 0.34
C LEU A 66 -8.05 -3.93 0.00
N VAL A 67 -8.57 -3.24 -1.00
CA VAL A 67 -9.92 -3.47 -1.55
C VAL A 67 -9.81 -4.11 -2.93
N SER A 68 -10.65 -5.10 -3.20
CA SER A 68 -10.93 -5.60 -4.54
C SER A 68 -12.39 -5.39 -4.88
N ASP A 69 -12.67 -4.40 -5.74
CA ASP A 69 -14.03 -4.12 -6.19
C ASP A 69 -14.59 -5.25 -7.08
N GLU A 70 -13.74 -5.89 -7.90
CA GLU A 70 -14.14 -7.04 -8.73
C GLU A 70 -14.59 -8.26 -7.91
N GLY A 71 -13.96 -8.47 -6.75
CA GLY A 71 -14.28 -9.57 -5.84
C GLY A 71 -15.25 -9.18 -4.73
N ASP A 72 -15.62 -7.92 -4.61
CA ASP A 72 -16.40 -7.34 -3.49
C ASP A 72 -15.83 -7.80 -2.14
N LEU A 73 -14.51 -7.64 -1.97
CA LEU A 73 -13.79 -8.11 -0.79
C LEU A 73 -12.74 -7.12 -0.29
N ILE A 74 -12.51 -7.20 1.01
CA ILE A 74 -11.47 -6.47 1.73
C ILE A 74 -10.43 -7.48 2.22
N LEU A 75 -9.17 -7.11 2.11
CA LEU A 75 -8.03 -7.87 2.59
C LEU A 75 -7.28 -7.07 3.64
N SER A 76 -6.90 -7.72 4.74
CA SER A 76 -6.01 -7.15 5.74
C SER A 76 -4.74 -7.99 5.90
N SER A 77 -3.60 -7.34 6.16
CA SER A 77 -2.41 -8.04 6.65
C SER A 77 -2.28 -7.81 8.16
N ASN A 78 -2.28 -8.90 8.94
CA ASN A 78 -2.26 -8.87 10.40
C ASN A 78 -0.84 -9.21 10.86
N ARG A 79 0.02 -8.20 10.94
CA ARG A 79 1.47 -8.34 11.13
C ARG A 79 1.84 -9.11 12.40
N ALA A 80 1.16 -8.84 13.51
CA ALA A 80 1.47 -9.48 14.78
C ALA A 80 0.99 -10.94 14.85
N ALA A 81 0.00 -11.31 14.03
CA ALA A 81 -0.55 -12.68 13.98
C ALA A 81 0.07 -13.52 12.85
N ASN A 82 0.85 -12.95 11.93
CA ASN A 82 1.36 -13.64 10.74
C ASN A 82 0.23 -14.20 9.85
N THR A 83 -0.84 -13.44 9.69
CA THR A 83 -2.01 -13.85 8.91
C THR A 83 -2.46 -12.75 7.96
N ILE A 84 -3.28 -13.12 6.99
CA ILE A 84 -4.17 -12.17 6.31
C ILE A 84 -5.61 -12.42 6.73
N GLY A 85 -6.41 -11.35 6.75
CA GLY A 85 -7.87 -11.43 6.89
C GLY A 85 -8.53 -11.20 5.54
N VAL A 86 -9.61 -11.94 5.26
CA VAL A 86 -10.43 -11.80 4.05
C VAL A 86 -11.88 -11.67 4.48
N PHE A 87 -12.55 -10.60 4.09
CA PHE A 87 -13.93 -10.33 4.50
C PHE A 87 -14.69 -9.48 3.47
N ALA A 88 -16.02 -9.54 3.51
CA ALA A 88 -16.88 -8.70 2.69
C ALA A 88 -16.92 -7.26 3.21
N PRO A 89 -17.19 -6.26 2.35
CA PRO A 89 -17.47 -4.90 2.80
C PRO A 89 -18.68 -4.84 3.74
N GLY A 90 -18.68 -3.90 4.68
CA GLY A 90 -19.80 -3.64 5.59
C GLY A 90 -19.47 -3.89 7.06
N PRO A 91 -20.43 -3.60 7.96
CA PRO A 91 -20.24 -3.75 9.40
C PRO A 91 -20.28 -5.22 9.85
N ASN A 92 -19.47 -5.54 10.85
CA ASN A 92 -19.42 -6.87 11.48
C ASN A 92 -19.27 -8.05 10.50
N PRO A 93 -18.34 -7.98 9.51
CA PRO A 93 -18.17 -9.07 8.58
C PRO A 93 -17.60 -10.32 9.28
N SER A 94 -17.88 -11.48 8.74
CA SER A 94 -17.13 -12.69 9.10
C SER A 94 -15.74 -12.60 8.50
N VAL A 95 -14.72 -12.47 9.33
CA VAL A 95 -13.32 -12.41 8.89
C VAL A 95 -12.78 -13.82 8.78
N ARG A 96 -12.37 -14.19 7.57
CA ARG A 96 -11.64 -15.44 7.34
C ARG A 96 -10.13 -15.17 7.48
N ILE A 97 -9.47 -15.95 8.31
CA ILE A 97 -8.03 -15.83 8.60
C ILE A 97 -7.27 -16.90 7.83
N ILE A 98 -6.15 -16.50 7.20
CA ILE A 98 -5.25 -17.40 6.47
C ILE A 98 -3.82 -17.14 6.92
N ASP A 99 -3.09 -18.19 7.30
CA ASP A 99 -1.69 -18.10 7.73
C ASP A 99 -0.77 -17.76 6.56
N VAL A 100 0.20 -16.87 6.82
CA VAL A 100 1.22 -16.45 5.85
C VAL A 100 2.61 -16.42 6.51
N GLY A 101 3.60 -15.90 5.84
CA GLY A 101 4.92 -15.71 6.42
C GLY A 101 4.94 -14.66 7.53
N ARG A 102 6.11 -14.50 8.15
CA ARG A 102 6.29 -13.65 9.33
C ARG A 102 6.14 -12.17 9.01
N GLY A 103 5.26 -11.49 9.73
CA GLY A 103 5.08 -10.05 9.65
C GLY A 103 4.55 -9.54 8.30
N PRO A 104 3.38 -10.01 7.80
CA PRO A 104 2.83 -9.51 6.54
C PRO A 104 2.54 -8.02 6.62
N ASN A 105 2.80 -7.29 5.51
CA ASN A 105 2.59 -5.86 5.39
C ASN A 105 1.88 -5.51 4.09
N GLY A 106 2.62 -5.28 3.00
CA GLY A 106 2.05 -4.99 1.70
C GLY A 106 1.23 -6.16 1.14
N LEU A 107 0.10 -5.84 0.53
CA LEU A 107 -0.79 -6.78 -0.13
C LEU A 107 -1.02 -6.34 -1.57
N ALA A 108 -1.03 -7.30 -2.49
CA ALA A 108 -1.50 -7.10 -3.86
C ALA A 108 -2.37 -8.28 -4.29
N TYR A 109 -3.28 -8.05 -5.23
CA TYR A 109 -4.27 -9.05 -5.61
C TYR A 109 -4.40 -9.18 -7.12
N ASP A 110 -4.37 -10.42 -7.61
CA ASP A 110 -4.75 -10.82 -8.97
C ASP A 110 -6.20 -11.30 -8.96
N PRO A 111 -7.17 -10.47 -9.40
CA PRO A 111 -8.59 -10.83 -9.32
C PRO A 111 -8.97 -11.96 -10.28
N ARG A 112 -8.26 -12.11 -11.41
CA ARG A 112 -8.55 -13.16 -12.38
C ARG A 112 -8.22 -14.56 -11.86
N ARG A 113 -7.10 -14.67 -11.10
CA ARG A 113 -6.69 -15.96 -10.51
C ARG A 113 -7.13 -16.11 -9.07
N GLN A 114 -7.69 -15.07 -8.48
CA GLN A 114 -7.99 -14.98 -7.06
C GLN A 114 -6.76 -15.28 -6.18
N ILE A 115 -5.61 -14.72 -6.58
CA ILE A 115 -4.34 -14.88 -5.88
C ILE A 115 -3.98 -13.57 -5.15
N VAL A 116 -3.77 -13.65 -3.85
CA VAL A 116 -3.17 -12.57 -3.06
C VAL A 116 -1.67 -12.82 -2.95
N LEU A 117 -0.86 -11.78 -3.12
CA LEU A 117 0.52 -11.76 -2.69
C LEU A 117 0.60 -10.95 -1.39
N ALA A 118 1.15 -11.58 -0.34
CA ALA A 118 1.48 -10.91 0.92
C ALA A 118 3.01 -10.76 1.05
N ALA A 119 3.47 -9.53 1.17
CA ALA A 119 4.87 -9.21 1.39
C ALA A 119 5.17 -9.28 2.89
N ASN A 120 5.97 -10.29 3.30
CA ASN A 120 6.27 -10.56 4.70
C ASN A 120 7.59 -9.90 5.09
N VAL A 121 7.50 -8.94 6.00
CA VAL A 121 8.67 -8.15 6.46
C VAL A 121 9.74 -9.04 7.08
N GLY A 122 9.33 -10.16 7.71
CA GLY A 122 10.24 -11.05 8.40
C GLY A 122 10.68 -10.53 9.77
N ASP A 123 11.67 -11.20 10.32
CA ASP A 123 12.33 -10.85 11.57
C ASP A 123 13.85 -10.93 11.34
N PRO A 124 14.59 -9.83 11.51
CA PRO A 124 16.05 -9.84 11.28
C PRO A 124 16.82 -10.87 12.13
N ALA A 125 16.25 -11.26 13.28
CA ALA A 125 16.84 -12.29 14.15
C ALA A 125 16.60 -13.72 13.64
N VAL A 126 15.73 -13.89 12.62
CA VAL A 126 15.37 -15.21 12.07
C VAL A 126 15.79 -15.28 10.61
N PRO A 127 16.92 -15.93 10.30
CA PRO A 127 17.39 -16.08 8.92
C PRO A 127 16.32 -16.70 8.01
N GLY A 128 16.16 -16.15 6.81
CA GLY A 128 15.20 -16.65 5.81
C GLY A 128 13.72 -16.29 6.08
N SER A 129 13.45 -15.45 7.08
CA SER A 129 12.07 -15.03 7.41
C SER A 129 11.52 -13.94 6.50
N HIS A 130 12.36 -13.28 5.70
CA HIS A 130 11.91 -12.36 4.66
C HIS A 130 11.36 -13.15 3.48
N THR A 131 10.06 -13.08 3.26
CA THR A 131 9.38 -13.91 2.25
C THR A 131 8.27 -13.15 1.54
N VAL A 132 7.78 -13.69 0.43
CA VAL A 132 6.48 -13.37 -0.13
C VAL A 132 5.61 -14.61 -0.12
N SER A 133 4.39 -14.52 0.40
CA SER A 133 3.42 -15.60 0.39
C SER A 133 2.43 -15.40 -0.75
N MET A 134 2.14 -16.48 -1.48
CA MET A 134 1.06 -16.52 -2.48
C MET A 134 -0.12 -17.26 -1.90
N ILE A 135 -1.29 -16.64 -1.86
CA ILE A 135 -2.49 -17.17 -1.25
C ILE A 135 -3.57 -17.38 -2.31
N ASP A 136 -4.10 -18.58 -2.40
CA ASP A 136 -5.23 -18.96 -3.26
C ASP A 136 -6.53 -18.76 -2.48
N LEU A 137 -7.29 -17.72 -2.81
CA LEU A 137 -8.53 -17.39 -2.12
C LEU A 137 -9.65 -18.41 -2.42
N ALA A 138 -9.64 -19.04 -3.60
CA ALA A 138 -10.63 -20.07 -3.93
C ALA A 138 -10.44 -21.34 -3.07
N ARG A 139 -9.18 -21.63 -2.70
CA ARG A 139 -8.84 -22.77 -1.82
C ARG A 139 -8.72 -22.38 -0.36
N HIS A 140 -8.76 -21.08 -0.05
CA HIS A 140 -8.56 -20.54 1.29
C HIS A 140 -7.25 -20.99 1.95
N ALA A 141 -6.18 -21.04 1.19
CA ALA A 141 -4.91 -21.58 1.64
C ALA A 141 -3.71 -20.84 1.04
N ARG A 142 -2.62 -20.80 1.80
CA ARG A 142 -1.33 -20.42 1.27
C ARG A 142 -0.89 -21.46 0.24
N ARG A 143 -0.63 -21.01 -0.98
CA ARG A 143 -0.17 -21.82 -2.10
C ARG A 143 1.35 -22.04 -2.05
N SER A 144 2.10 -21.00 -1.75
CA SER A 144 3.56 -21.03 -1.66
C SER A 144 4.10 -19.92 -0.78
N GLU A 145 5.37 -20.06 -0.42
CA GLU A 145 6.15 -19.04 0.27
C GLU A 145 7.54 -18.99 -0.34
N ILE A 146 7.94 -17.81 -0.86
CA ILE A 146 9.17 -17.62 -1.58
C ILE A 146 10.10 -16.76 -0.73
N ALA A 147 11.30 -17.24 -0.42
CA ALA A 147 12.32 -16.45 0.28
C ALA A 147 12.81 -15.30 -0.61
N VAL A 148 12.97 -14.13 -0.02
CA VAL A 148 13.56 -12.95 -0.65
C VAL A 148 14.80 -12.50 0.13
N ARG A 149 15.66 -11.69 -0.50
CA ARG A 149 16.97 -11.37 0.06
C ARG A 149 16.94 -10.43 1.27
N GLY A 150 15.81 -9.76 1.50
CA GLY A 150 15.72 -8.80 2.59
C GLY A 150 14.31 -8.30 2.86
N ARG A 151 14.22 -7.31 3.72
CA ARG A 151 12.94 -6.74 4.18
C ARG A 151 12.07 -6.30 3.02
N THR A 152 10.88 -6.89 2.91
CA THR A 152 9.85 -6.48 1.97
C THR A 152 9.20 -5.16 2.41
N ARG A 153 8.69 -4.41 1.42
CA ARG A 153 7.93 -3.19 1.62
C ARG A 153 6.63 -3.25 0.81
N TRP A 154 6.34 -2.22 0.04
CA TRP A 154 5.14 -2.12 -0.79
C TRP A 154 5.12 -3.16 -1.92
N THR A 155 3.92 -3.53 -2.36
CA THR A 155 3.72 -4.42 -3.50
C THR A 155 2.54 -3.96 -4.36
N VAL A 156 2.65 -4.16 -5.67
CA VAL A 156 1.60 -3.87 -6.64
C VAL A 156 1.41 -5.03 -7.62
N PHE A 157 0.22 -5.14 -8.19
CA PHE A 157 -0.10 -6.08 -9.25
C PHE A 157 -0.31 -5.33 -10.58
N ASP A 158 0.35 -5.79 -11.64
CA ASP A 158 0.13 -5.30 -13.01
C ASP A 158 -0.79 -6.28 -13.75
N PRO A 159 -2.03 -5.91 -14.06
CA PRO A 159 -2.97 -6.78 -14.75
C PRO A 159 -2.62 -7.00 -16.23
N GLY A 160 -1.77 -6.18 -16.83
CA GLY A 160 -1.34 -6.32 -18.23
C GLY A 160 -0.52 -7.60 -18.46
N PRO A 161 0.73 -7.69 -17.92
CA PRO A 161 1.53 -8.91 -17.95
C PRO A 161 1.12 -9.94 -16.91
N GLU A 162 0.22 -9.59 -15.97
CA GLU A 162 -0.24 -10.39 -14.84
C GLU A 162 0.90 -10.77 -13.88
N LEU A 163 1.65 -9.75 -13.43
CA LEU A 163 2.83 -9.89 -12.58
C LEU A 163 2.69 -9.05 -11.30
N PHE A 164 3.29 -9.53 -10.23
CA PHE A 164 3.47 -8.75 -9.00
C PHE A 164 4.86 -8.14 -8.95
N TYR A 165 4.96 -6.92 -8.43
CA TYR A 165 6.20 -6.23 -8.12
C TYR A 165 6.27 -5.95 -6.63
N VAL A 166 7.40 -6.25 -6.00
CA VAL A 166 7.61 -6.10 -4.55
C VAL A 166 8.90 -5.37 -4.29
N ASN A 167 8.83 -4.27 -3.55
CA ASN A 167 10.00 -3.54 -3.08
C ASN A 167 10.72 -4.34 -1.97
N ILE A 168 12.06 -4.45 -2.12
CA ILE A 168 12.97 -4.96 -1.10
C ILE A 168 13.87 -3.81 -0.67
N ALA A 169 13.88 -3.52 0.64
CA ALA A 169 14.60 -2.36 1.18
C ALA A 169 16.12 -2.54 1.10
N GLN A 170 16.62 -3.76 1.37
CA GLN A 170 18.03 -4.09 1.30
C GLN A 170 18.24 -5.59 1.04
N PRO A 171 18.95 -5.96 -0.03
CA PRO A 171 19.51 -5.06 -1.06
C PRO A 171 18.39 -4.27 -1.74
N ALA A 172 18.71 -3.05 -2.19
CA ALA A 172 17.73 -2.18 -2.86
C ALA A 172 17.35 -2.76 -4.23
N GLU A 173 16.18 -3.38 -4.29
CA GLU A 173 15.69 -4.02 -5.51
C GLU A 173 14.15 -4.08 -5.55
N ILE A 174 13.62 -4.31 -6.74
CA ILE A 174 12.22 -4.71 -6.95
C ILE A 174 12.25 -6.15 -7.45
N VAL A 175 11.61 -7.07 -6.73
CA VAL A 175 11.44 -8.45 -7.20
C VAL A 175 10.12 -8.58 -7.95
N VAL A 176 10.15 -9.39 -9.02
CA VAL A 176 8.98 -9.68 -9.86
C VAL A 176 8.55 -11.11 -9.61
N VAL A 177 7.27 -11.29 -9.28
CA VAL A 177 6.67 -12.60 -9.00
C VAL A 177 5.59 -12.89 -10.04
N ASP A 178 5.70 -14.05 -10.68
CA ASP A 178 4.72 -14.55 -11.64
C ASP A 178 3.78 -15.55 -10.93
N PRO A 179 2.48 -15.26 -10.78
CA PRO A 179 1.55 -16.17 -10.12
C PRO A 179 1.39 -17.53 -10.82
N ARG A 180 1.82 -17.65 -12.07
CA ARG A 180 1.86 -18.92 -12.81
C ARG A 180 3.04 -19.81 -12.38
N GLN A 181 4.07 -19.23 -11.75
CA GLN A 181 5.28 -19.89 -11.25
C GLN A 181 5.48 -19.55 -9.77
N PRO A 182 4.59 -20.02 -8.89
CA PRO A 182 4.45 -19.50 -7.53
C PRO A 182 5.60 -19.82 -6.59
N ASP A 183 6.56 -20.66 -7.01
CA ASP A 183 7.62 -21.18 -6.12
C ASP A 183 8.96 -20.45 -6.30
N LYS A 184 9.01 -19.41 -7.14
CA LYS A 184 10.28 -18.70 -7.42
C LYS A 184 10.05 -17.22 -7.80
N ILE A 185 11.10 -16.43 -7.56
CA ILE A 185 11.19 -15.07 -8.12
C ILE A 185 11.44 -15.20 -9.64
N ALA A 186 10.62 -14.54 -10.44
CA ALA A 186 10.76 -14.54 -11.90
C ALA A 186 11.98 -13.74 -12.35
N ARG A 187 12.20 -12.56 -11.74
CA ARG A 187 13.36 -11.68 -11.97
C ARG A 187 13.44 -10.62 -10.87
N SER A 188 14.53 -9.86 -10.84
CA SER A 188 14.67 -8.69 -9.98
C SER A 188 15.33 -7.53 -10.73
N PHE A 189 15.03 -6.32 -10.29
CA PHE A 189 15.62 -5.08 -10.78
C PHE A 189 16.37 -4.40 -9.64
N SER A 190 17.63 -4.03 -9.85
CA SER A 190 18.33 -3.18 -8.88
C SER A 190 17.74 -1.77 -8.91
N VAL A 191 17.55 -1.19 -7.73
CA VAL A 191 17.15 0.21 -7.54
C VAL A 191 18.40 0.99 -7.12
N PRO A 192 18.71 2.16 -7.74
CA PRO A 192 19.98 2.85 -7.48
C PRO A 192 20.09 3.50 -6.10
N HIS A 193 18.96 3.64 -5.40
CA HIS A 193 18.89 4.30 -4.08
C HIS A 193 18.44 3.34 -2.99
N ALA A 194 18.97 3.54 -1.77
CA ALA A 194 18.67 2.70 -0.62
C ALA A 194 17.20 2.80 -0.18
N GLY A 195 16.68 1.67 0.26
CA GLY A 195 15.37 1.58 0.88
C GLY A 195 14.17 1.79 -0.06
N PRO A 196 14.04 1.06 -1.18
CA PRO A 196 12.76 0.99 -1.89
C PRO A 196 11.60 0.76 -0.92
N HIS A 197 10.63 1.71 -0.86
CA HIS A 197 9.56 1.71 0.12
C HIS A 197 8.19 1.71 -0.56
N GLY A 198 7.65 2.89 -0.88
CA GLY A 198 6.41 3.01 -1.63
C GLY A 198 6.59 2.60 -3.10
N LEU A 199 5.56 2.02 -3.68
CA LEU A 199 5.57 1.57 -5.07
C LEU A 199 4.19 1.72 -5.68
N ASP A 200 4.10 2.31 -6.88
CA ASP A 200 2.91 2.25 -7.70
C ASP A 200 3.25 2.11 -9.18
N LEU A 201 2.25 1.87 -10.01
CA LEU A 201 2.40 1.48 -11.40
C LEU A 201 1.50 2.29 -12.34
N ASP A 202 2.07 2.83 -13.39
CA ASP A 202 1.34 3.19 -14.60
C ASP A 202 1.38 2.03 -15.61
N GLY A 203 0.36 1.18 -15.57
CA GLY A 203 0.27 0.01 -16.45
C GLY A 203 0.12 0.39 -17.93
N ALA A 204 -0.38 1.58 -18.26
CA ALA A 204 -0.53 2.03 -19.65
C ALA A 204 0.82 2.35 -20.30
N THR A 205 1.71 2.98 -19.57
CA THR A 205 3.07 3.32 -20.04
C THR A 205 4.15 2.38 -19.52
N GLN A 206 3.76 1.38 -18.69
CA GLN A 206 4.66 0.40 -18.09
C GLN A 206 5.79 1.07 -17.28
N ARG A 207 5.41 2.01 -16.42
CA ARG A 207 6.33 2.71 -15.50
C ARG A 207 6.02 2.32 -14.06
N LEU A 208 7.06 1.95 -13.32
CA LEU A 208 7.02 1.80 -11.87
C LEU A 208 7.52 3.09 -11.23
N PHE A 209 6.82 3.55 -10.19
CA PHE A 209 7.19 4.69 -9.37
C PHE A 209 7.60 4.18 -7.99
N CYS A 210 8.91 4.18 -7.73
CA CYS A 210 9.50 3.65 -6.50
C CYS A 210 10.03 4.81 -5.65
N ALA A 211 9.40 5.07 -4.52
CA ALA A 211 9.90 6.05 -3.55
C ALA A 211 10.85 5.34 -2.56
N CYS A 212 12.06 5.89 -2.41
CA CYS A 212 13.14 5.31 -1.64
C CYS A 212 13.38 6.07 -0.31
N ASP A 213 13.68 5.34 0.77
CA ASP A 213 14.03 5.92 2.08
C ASP A 213 15.20 6.91 1.99
N ALA A 214 16.03 6.81 0.95
CA ALA A 214 17.08 7.78 0.62
C ALA A 214 16.56 9.17 0.20
N GLY A 215 15.24 9.40 0.21
CA GLY A 215 14.64 10.68 -0.19
C GLY A 215 14.60 10.90 -1.70
N VAL A 216 14.48 9.84 -2.48
CA VAL A 216 14.46 9.89 -3.95
C VAL A 216 13.29 9.09 -4.50
N LEU A 217 12.55 9.68 -5.41
CA LEU A 217 11.58 8.99 -6.26
C LEU A 217 12.29 8.51 -7.52
N VAL A 218 12.27 7.21 -7.76
CA VAL A 218 12.84 6.57 -8.95
C VAL A 218 11.73 6.09 -9.86
N THR A 219 11.78 6.49 -11.12
CA THR A 219 10.89 5.94 -12.16
C THR A 219 11.63 4.88 -12.96
N LEU A 220 11.07 3.68 -13.04
CA LEU A 220 11.67 2.57 -13.78
C LEU A 220 10.72 2.06 -14.87
N ASP A 221 11.29 1.54 -15.93
CA ASP A 221 10.55 0.73 -16.90
C ASP A 221 10.20 -0.63 -16.28
N ALA A 222 8.92 -0.96 -16.20
CA ALA A 222 8.42 -2.15 -15.52
C ALA A 222 8.83 -3.47 -16.20
N ARG A 223 9.22 -3.44 -17.48
CA ARG A 223 9.62 -4.62 -18.22
C ARG A 223 11.11 -4.94 -18.05
N SER A 224 11.94 -3.92 -18.09
CA SER A 224 13.41 -4.07 -18.09
C SER A 224 14.09 -3.69 -16.76
N GLY A 225 13.41 -2.94 -15.89
CA GLY A 225 13.99 -2.35 -14.69
C GLY A 225 14.93 -1.17 -14.98
N LYS A 226 14.99 -0.68 -16.22
CA LYS A 226 15.80 0.47 -16.57
C LYS A 226 15.29 1.72 -15.85
N VAL A 227 16.17 2.47 -15.20
CA VAL A 227 15.86 3.77 -14.63
C VAL A 227 15.57 4.77 -15.75
N LEU A 228 14.42 5.41 -15.66
CA LEU A 228 13.93 6.40 -16.63
C LEU A 228 14.09 7.84 -16.12
N ASP A 229 13.86 8.05 -14.81
CA ASP A 229 13.96 9.36 -14.18
C ASP A 229 14.18 9.23 -12.66
N GLU A 230 14.72 10.29 -12.04
CA GLU A 230 14.93 10.40 -10.61
C GLU A 230 14.57 11.82 -10.15
N LYS A 231 13.83 11.92 -9.01
CA LYS A 231 13.44 13.22 -8.44
C LYS A 231 13.65 13.23 -6.93
N PRO A 232 14.12 14.36 -6.36
CA PRO A 232 14.23 14.49 -4.92
C PRO A 232 12.85 14.55 -4.26
N LEU A 233 12.72 13.90 -3.08
CA LEU A 233 11.58 13.98 -2.19
C LEU A 233 11.87 14.92 -1.03
N SER A 234 10.80 15.41 -0.38
CA SER A 234 10.90 16.34 0.76
C SER A 234 11.31 15.64 2.07
N GLY A 235 11.43 14.33 2.09
CA GLY A 235 11.83 13.53 3.26
C GLY A 235 11.74 12.03 2.98
N VAL A 236 11.67 11.24 4.05
CA VAL A 236 11.53 9.78 3.97
C VAL A 236 10.10 9.41 3.57
N PRO A 237 9.90 8.79 2.40
CA PRO A 237 8.57 8.46 1.90
C PRO A 237 8.02 7.18 2.53
N ASP A 238 6.70 6.99 2.40
CA ASP A 238 6.05 5.71 2.64
C ASP A 238 5.12 5.36 1.46
N VAL A 239 3.89 5.84 1.47
CA VAL A 239 2.87 5.49 0.48
C VAL A 239 2.99 6.33 -0.79
N VAL A 240 2.84 5.67 -1.94
CA VAL A 240 2.81 6.29 -3.27
C VAL A 240 1.51 5.91 -3.95
N PHE A 241 0.82 6.89 -4.56
CA PHE A 241 -0.34 6.64 -5.42
C PHE A 241 -0.21 7.39 -6.74
N PHE A 242 -0.41 6.65 -7.84
CA PHE A 242 -0.51 7.20 -9.19
C PHE A 242 -1.97 7.46 -9.56
N ASN A 243 -2.28 8.70 -9.82
CA ASN A 243 -3.57 9.15 -10.32
C ASN A 243 -3.56 9.15 -11.86
N ARG A 244 -4.15 8.11 -12.44
CA ARG A 244 -4.18 7.94 -13.91
C ARG A 244 -4.96 9.06 -14.60
N GLN A 245 -6.05 9.55 -14.00
CA GLN A 245 -6.90 10.58 -14.60
C GLN A 245 -6.19 11.93 -14.69
N ARG A 246 -5.40 12.25 -13.67
CA ARG A 246 -4.66 13.52 -13.58
C ARG A 246 -3.24 13.43 -14.12
N GLN A 247 -2.73 12.21 -14.32
CA GLN A 247 -1.29 11.97 -14.57
C GLN A 247 -0.43 12.57 -13.45
N HIS A 248 -0.89 12.43 -12.21
CA HIS A 248 -0.20 12.89 -11.02
C HIS A 248 0.23 11.72 -10.14
N LEU A 249 1.31 11.94 -9.41
CA LEU A 249 1.80 11.03 -8.39
C LEU A 249 1.77 11.74 -7.04
N TYR A 250 1.25 11.08 -6.02
CA TYR A 250 1.20 11.56 -4.64
C TYR A 250 2.11 10.69 -3.79
N VAL A 251 3.07 11.31 -3.10
CA VAL A 251 4.03 10.62 -2.22
C VAL A 251 3.85 11.14 -0.81
N ALA A 252 3.39 10.27 0.08
CA ALA A 252 3.23 10.59 1.50
C ALA A 252 4.58 10.54 2.23
N ILE A 253 4.89 11.56 2.99
CA ILE A 253 6.15 11.75 3.71
C ILE A 253 5.83 12.10 5.17
N GLY A 254 6.06 11.14 6.08
CA GLY A 254 5.69 11.29 7.49
C GLY A 254 6.55 12.30 8.26
N ASP A 255 7.79 12.51 7.85
CA ASP A 255 8.69 13.52 8.41
C ASP A 255 9.25 14.38 7.25
N PRO A 256 8.86 15.64 7.18
CA PRO A 256 8.23 16.53 8.17
C PRO A 256 6.68 16.44 8.29
N GLY A 257 5.98 15.66 7.48
CA GLY A 257 4.53 15.57 7.41
C GLY A 257 4.01 16.37 6.22
N VAL A 258 4.27 15.84 5.01
CA VAL A 258 3.86 16.47 3.74
C VAL A 258 3.44 15.41 2.72
N ILE A 259 2.77 15.86 1.69
CA ILE A 259 2.54 15.09 0.46
C ILE A 259 3.25 15.82 -0.68
N ASP A 260 4.24 15.15 -1.28
CA ASP A 260 4.83 15.63 -2.52
C ASP A 260 3.93 15.24 -3.70
N VAL A 261 3.64 16.20 -4.57
CA VAL A 261 2.82 16.02 -5.77
C VAL A 261 3.68 16.20 -7.00
N PHE A 262 3.67 15.22 -7.89
CA PHE A 262 4.39 15.29 -9.16
C PHE A 262 3.41 15.16 -10.34
N SER A 263 3.72 15.81 -11.47
CA SER A 263 3.21 15.37 -12.76
C SER A 263 4.05 14.18 -13.23
N THR A 264 3.48 13.30 -14.04
CA THR A 264 4.21 12.14 -14.58
C THR A 264 4.52 12.26 -16.07
N ALA A 265 4.07 13.34 -16.72
CA ALA A 265 4.30 13.62 -18.14
C ALA A 265 4.37 15.14 -18.42
N PRO A 266 5.55 15.79 -18.31
CA PRO A 266 6.84 15.26 -17.84
C PRO A 266 6.87 15.01 -16.33
N MET A 267 7.88 14.27 -15.85
CA MET A 267 8.07 14.04 -14.42
C MET A 267 8.63 15.31 -13.76
N GLU A 268 7.78 16.04 -13.07
CA GLU A 268 8.13 17.31 -12.41
C GLU A 268 7.38 17.43 -11.06
N LYS A 269 8.06 17.96 -10.03
CA LYS A 269 7.40 18.28 -8.78
C LYS A 269 6.51 19.51 -8.95
N LEU A 270 5.22 19.34 -8.72
CA LEU A 270 4.20 20.39 -8.83
C LEU A 270 4.01 21.15 -7.52
N ALA A 271 4.03 20.42 -6.40
CA ALA A 271 3.76 21.01 -5.09
C ALA A 271 4.28 20.09 -3.96
N THR A 272 4.41 20.70 -2.78
CA THR A 272 4.53 20.02 -1.50
C THR A 272 3.38 20.55 -0.63
N VAL A 273 2.49 19.66 -0.19
CA VAL A 273 1.29 20.00 0.58
C VAL A 273 1.49 19.59 2.03
N GLU A 274 1.36 20.54 2.94
CA GLU A 274 1.50 20.26 4.38
C GLU A 274 0.37 19.37 4.90
N THR A 275 0.73 18.44 5.76
CA THR A 275 -0.15 17.56 6.49
C THR A 275 0.16 17.64 7.99
N GLU A 276 0.35 16.52 8.64
CA GLU A 276 0.71 16.42 10.05
C GLU A 276 1.95 15.54 10.18
N ALA A 277 2.87 15.89 11.08
CA ALA A 277 4.04 15.04 11.31
C ALA A 277 3.62 13.64 11.74
N GLY A 278 4.15 12.64 11.06
CA GLY A 278 3.76 11.23 11.16
C GLY A 278 2.69 10.79 10.16
N ALA A 279 2.09 11.69 9.38
CA ALA A 279 1.12 11.37 8.34
C ALA A 279 1.82 10.77 7.12
N HIS A 280 2.07 9.47 7.15
CA HIS A 280 2.77 8.73 6.11
C HIS A 280 1.83 7.86 5.26
N THR A 281 0.55 7.79 5.62
CA THR A 281 -0.46 6.97 4.97
C THR A 281 -1.45 7.82 4.20
N THR A 282 -1.70 7.44 2.96
CA THR A 282 -2.74 8.02 2.11
C THR A 282 -3.60 6.95 1.47
N ALA A 283 -4.74 7.33 0.89
CA ALA A 283 -5.53 6.50 -0.02
C ALA A 283 -6.08 7.38 -1.15
N LEU A 284 -6.12 6.85 -2.36
CA LEU A 284 -6.67 7.53 -3.53
C LEU A 284 -8.04 6.94 -3.87
N SER A 285 -9.02 7.80 -4.17
CA SER A 285 -10.33 7.34 -4.67
C SER A 285 -10.16 6.65 -6.04
N PRO A 286 -10.96 5.62 -6.36
CA PRO A 286 -10.91 4.94 -7.66
C PRO A 286 -11.14 5.88 -8.85
N THR A 287 -11.92 6.94 -8.64
CA THR A 287 -12.17 8.01 -9.64
C THR A 287 -11.01 9.01 -9.75
N GLY A 288 -10.04 8.95 -8.84
CA GLY A 288 -8.90 9.87 -8.81
C GLY A 288 -9.26 11.32 -8.45
N ASP A 289 -10.48 11.59 -7.99
CA ASP A 289 -10.95 12.93 -7.65
C ASP A 289 -10.65 13.34 -6.21
N ARG A 290 -10.29 12.36 -5.34
CA ARG A 290 -9.98 12.58 -3.92
C ARG A 290 -8.78 11.79 -3.45
N LEU A 291 -8.01 12.45 -2.59
CA LEU A 291 -6.94 11.83 -1.82
C LEU A 291 -7.25 11.99 -0.33
N TYR A 292 -7.05 10.93 0.43
CA TYR A 292 -7.20 10.90 1.88
C TYR A 292 -5.84 10.78 2.54
N ALA A 293 -5.52 11.61 3.56
CA ALA A 293 -4.32 11.49 4.35
C ALA A 293 -4.68 11.25 5.83
N PHE A 294 -3.99 10.30 6.46
CA PHE A 294 -4.29 9.88 7.83
C PHE A 294 -3.37 10.58 8.81
N LEU A 295 -3.97 11.30 9.75
CA LEU A 295 -3.33 12.22 10.68
C LEU A 295 -3.22 11.56 12.07
N PRO A 296 -2.04 10.98 12.42
CA PRO A 296 -1.94 10.13 13.61
C PRO A 296 -1.98 10.91 14.93
N ARG A 297 -1.59 12.20 14.94
CA ARG A 297 -1.59 13.01 16.18
C ARG A 297 -2.97 13.53 16.55
N THR A 298 -3.81 13.76 15.55
CA THR A 298 -5.14 14.33 15.73
C THR A 298 -6.25 13.31 15.50
N HIS A 299 -5.91 12.06 15.22
CA HIS A 299 -6.83 10.93 14.97
C HIS A 299 -7.89 11.28 13.92
N ARG A 300 -7.45 11.77 12.77
CA ARG A 300 -8.35 12.19 11.68
C ARG A 300 -7.88 11.70 10.32
N ALA A 301 -8.81 11.63 9.40
CA ALA A 301 -8.51 11.58 7.98
C ALA A 301 -8.77 12.96 7.35
N ALA A 302 -7.78 13.55 6.71
CA ALA A 302 -7.94 14.75 5.87
C ALA A 302 -8.43 14.33 4.48
N ILE A 303 -9.35 15.10 3.91
CA ILE A 303 -9.93 14.86 2.58
C ILE A 303 -9.46 15.98 1.65
N TYR A 304 -8.76 15.61 0.60
CA TYR A 304 -8.31 16.53 -0.45
C TYR A 304 -9.04 16.25 -1.77
N GLU A 305 -9.44 17.28 -2.47
CA GLU A 305 -9.75 17.23 -3.90
C GLU A 305 -8.43 17.33 -4.69
N THR A 306 -8.32 16.49 -5.78
CA THR A 306 -7.10 16.37 -6.59
C THR A 306 -7.10 17.28 -7.81
#